data_a4f33f9c319fa7ceafc344fa269dbd41
#
_entry.id   a4f33f9c319fa7ceafc344fa269dbd41
#
_cell.length_a   1.000
_cell.length_b   1.000
_cell.length_c   1.000
_cell.angle_alpha   90.00
_cell.angle_beta   90.00
_cell.angle_gamma   90.00
#
_symmetry.space_group_name_H-M   'P 1'
#
loop_
_entity.id
_entity.type
_entity.pdbx_description
1 polymer ?
#
loop_
_entity_poly.entity_id
_entity_poly.type
_entity_poly.pdbx_seq_one_letter_code
_entity_poly.pdbx_strand_id
1 'polypeptide(L)' 'MGKWSCTACGYVYDPAEGDTAGGIAPGTAFEDLPGDWVCPNCGLGKENFEPL' A
#
# COMPACT_ATOMS: atom_id res chain seq x y z
N MET A 1 -7.05 4.38 10.69
CA MET A 1 -6.83 4.21 9.25
C MET A 1 -6.97 2.75 8.89
N GLY A 2 -7.63 2.45 7.79
CA GLY A 2 -7.85 1.06 7.37
C GLY A 2 -6.66 0.46 6.65
N LYS A 3 -6.51 -0.85 6.77
CA LYS A 3 -5.50 -1.57 6.01
C LYS A 3 -6.03 -1.91 4.62
N TRP A 4 -5.14 -2.11 3.68
CA TRP A 4 -5.47 -2.45 2.29
C TRP A 4 -4.67 -3.67 1.87
N SER A 5 -5.28 -4.55 1.10
CA SER A 5 -4.66 -5.79 0.66
C SER A 5 -4.48 -5.81 -0.85
N CYS A 6 -3.29 -6.23 -1.29
CA CYS A 6 -3.06 -6.49 -2.71
C CYS A 6 -3.79 -7.77 -3.11
N THR A 7 -4.67 -7.69 -4.09
CA THR A 7 -5.48 -8.84 -4.51
C THR A 7 -4.66 -9.89 -5.25
N ALA A 8 -3.48 -9.54 -5.74
CA ALA A 8 -2.65 -10.46 -6.52
C ALA A 8 -1.70 -11.30 -5.65
N CYS A 9 -1.07 -10.68 -4.64
CA CYS A 9 -0.04 -11.37 -3.87
C CYS A 9 -0.34 -11.46 -2.37
N GLY A 10 -1.38 -10.76 -1.90
CA GLY A 10 -1.74 -10.78 -0.49
C GLY A 10 -0.95 -9.83 0.39
N TYR A 11 -0.11 -8.97 -0.17
CA TYR A 11 0.57 -7.96 0.61
C TYR A 11 -0.44 -7.04 1.28
N VAL A 12 -0.20 -6.70 2.54
CA VAL A 12 -1.09 -5.80 3.27
C VAL A 12 -0.37 -4.49 3.52
N TYR A 13 -0.96 -3.38 3.04
CA TYR A 13 -0.46 -2.05 3.36
C TYR A 13 -1.10 -1.62 4.68
N ASP A 14 -0.26 -1.40 5.69
CA ASP A 14 -0.71 -0.90 6.99
C ASP A 14 -0.30 0.57 7.10
N PRO A 15 -1.27 1.51 7.08
CA PRO A 15 -0.94 2.93 7.17
C PRO A 15 -0.13 3.29 8.41
N ALA A 16 -0.29 2.56 9.50
CA ALA A 16 0.47 2.84 10.73
C ALA A 16 1.96 2.55 10.55
N GLU A 17 2.32 1.64 9.65
CA GLU A 17 3.71 1.27 9.40
C GLU A 17 4.27 1.91 8.14
N GLY A 18 3.43 2.28 7.19
CA GLY A 18 3.87 2.82 5.91
C GLY A 18 4.54 1.76 5.05
N ASP A 19 5.40 2.21 4.15
CA ASP A 19 6.18 1.32 3.27
C ASP A 19 7.60 1.87 3.14
N THR A 20 8.48 1.44 4.03
CA THR A 20 9.85 1.96 4.06
C THR A 20 10.63 1.58 2.80
N ALA A 21 10.34 0.44 2.19
CA ALA A 21 10.98 0.05 0.94
C ALA A 21 10.59 0.97 -0.22
N GLY A 22 9.37 1.47 -0.22
CA GLY A 22 8.90 2.42 -1.22
C GLY A 22 9.06 3.88 -0.83
N GLY A 23 9.66 4.16 0.33
CA GLY A 23 9.86 5.53 0.79
C GLY A 23 8.63 6.17 1.41
N ILE A 24 7.67 5.38 1.87
CA ILE A 24 6.45 5.88 2.47
C ILE A 24 6.58 5.91 3.98
N ALA A 25 6.43 7.09 4.57
CA ALA A 25 6.56 7.26 6.02
C ALA A 25 5.39 6.60 6.76
N PRO A 26 5.63 6.09 7.99
CA PRO A 26 4.53 5.65 8.85
C PRO A 26 3.49 6.75 9.05
N GLY A 27 2.23 6.38 9.11
CA GLY A 27 1.14 7.34 9.29
C GLY A 27 0.55 7.86 7.99
N THR A 28 0.99 7.33 6.85
CA THR A 28 0.46 7.74 5.55
C THR A 28 -0.75 6.88 5.18
N ALA A 29 -1.91 7.52 5.00
CA ALA A 29 -3.11 6.81 4.57
C ALA A 29 -2.93 6.27 3.15
N PHE A 30 -3.64 5.18 2.82
CA PHE A 30 -3.55 4.61 1.48
C PHE A 30 -3.91 5.62 0.40
N GLU A 31 -4.93 6.45 0.66
CA GLU A 31 -5.38 7.47 -0.29
C GLU A 31 -4.32 8.54 -0.54
N ASP A 32 -3.38 8.71 0.39
CA ASP A 32 -2.33 9.71 0.30
C ASP A 32 -1.07 9.19 -0.40
N LEU A 33 -1.06 7.92 -0.78
CA LEU A 33 0.07 7.36 -1.51
C LEU A 33 0.19 8.00 -2.89
N PRO A 34 1.43 8.16 -3.42
CA PRO A 34 1.60 8.67 -4.78
C PRO A 34 0.83 7.83 -5.79
N GLY A 35 0.37 8.46 -6.87
CA GLY A 35 -0.38 7.74 -7.90
C GLY A 35 0.43 6.65 -8.59
N ASP A 36 1.76 6.78 -8.57
CA ASP A 36 2.66 5.79 -9.17
C ASP A 36 3.21 4.78 -8.15
N TRP A 37 2.73 4.81 -6.91
CA TRP A 37 3.13 3.82 -5.92
C TRP A 37 2.64 2.44 -6.34
N VAL A 38 3.48 1.44 -6.14
CA VAL A 38 3.15 0.06 -6.50
C VAL A 38 3.41 -0.86 -5.31
N CYS A 39 2.78 -2.04 -5.36
CA CYS A 39 2.99 -3.06 -4.33
C CYS A 39 4.49 -3.41 -4.25
N PRO A 40 5.12 -3.33 -3.07
CA PRO A 40 6.54 -3.63 -2.95
C PRO A 40 6.85 -5.12 -3.13
N ASN A 41 5.84 -5.97 -3.12
CA ASN A 41 6.01 -7.41 -3.27
C ASN A 41 5.86 -7.86 -4.72
N CYS A 42 4.81 -7.41 -5.42
CA CYS A 42 4.53 -7.89 -6.78
C CYS A 42 4.59 -6.80 -7.85
N GLY A 43 4.66 -5.52 -7.46
CA GLY A 43 4.79 -4.42 -8.41
C GLY A 43 3.50 -3.94 -9.05
N LEU A 44 2.34 -4.45 -8.65
CA LEU A 44 1.07 -3.98 -9.19
C LEU A 44 0.66 -2.64 -8.56
N GLY A 45 -0.10 -1.86 -9.30
CA GLY A 45 -0.52 -0.53 -8.86
C GLY A 45 -1.62 -0.55 -7.82
N LYS A 46 -1.97 0.66 -7.36
CA LYS A 46 -2.98 0.84 -6.30
C LYS A 46 -4.35 0.29 -6.68
N GLU A 47 -4.67 0.27 -7.96
CA GLU A 47 -5.97 -0.22 -8.44
C GLU A 47 -6.18 -1.70 -8.17
N ASN A 48 -5.13 -2.42 -7.81
CA ASN A 48 -5.21 -3.84 -7.45
C ASN A 48 -5.35 -4.07 -5.95
N PHE A 49 -5.51 -3.00 -5.18
CA PHE A 49 -5.70 -3.11 -3.74
C PHE A 49 -7.16 -2.93 -3.38
N GLU A 50 -7.58 -3.61 -2.32
CA GLU A 50 -8.92 -3.43 -1.78
C GLU A 50 -8.85 -3.23 -0.26
N PRO A 51 -9.81 -2.50 0.31
CA PRO A 51 -9.82 -2.29 1.76
C PRO A 51 -10.14 -3.58 2.51
N LEU A 52 -9.47 -3.76 3.62
CA LEU A 52 -9.74 -4.89 4.53
C LEU A 52 -10.87 -4.54 5.50
#